data_8850a94b3d8058c674f3c86ad4e782bc
#
_entry.id   8850a94b3d8058c674f3c86ad4e782bc
#
_cell.length_a   1.000
_cell.length_b   1.000
_cell.length_c   1.000
_cell.angle_alpha   90.00
_cell.angle_beta   90.00
_cell.angle_gamma   90.00
#
_symmetry.space_group_name_H-M   'P 1'
#
loop_
_entity.id
_entity.type
_entity.pdbx_description
1 polymer ?
#
loop_
_entity_poly.entity_id
_entity_poly.type
_entity_poly.pdbx_seq_one_letter_code
_entity_poly.pdbx_strand_id
1 'polypeptide(L)'
;LAQLDQRVTQSHPDCDVFVVGGGPAGATTAALLAERGHRVIMVEKDRHPRFHIGESLLPMNLPLFDRLGIRAEVERTSMPKHGIEFVSPYHGKTVTYNFAGALDKRFPYSFQVRRSTFDEILFKNAAAKGAAVIEDCRITSVEFSEDGPARITGRDGDGEIRHWTANFVVDASGRDTLLAAQLGVKERNPRNNSAAMYGHFANARRLPGKAEGNISVVWFDHGWFWFIPLSDGTTSVGAVCPASFFKNRGTDLGSFFKSVIASCPEIASRLKDAEMIGDVTATGNYSYGATTASGGKFIMVGDACAFIDPVFSTGVFLAMTMGFHGAEAVDTCLRKPAQARRALKTYEAATKKSLSSISWFIYRIREPAMRNLFMSPRNWFRMEEAVLSLLAGDVFSGWQIRSRLYMFRAIFYATKFAHLRHRLKAPVKVSQAAEAIS
;
A
#
# COMPACT_ATOMS: atom_id res chain seq x y z
N LEU A 1 -50.95 -39.16 15.07
CA LEU A 1 -50.22 -38.58 13.92
C LEU A 1 -49.95 -37.11 14.25
N ALA A 2 -48.85 -36.84 14.98
CA ALA A 2 -48.41 -35.50 15.34
C ALA A 2 -47.57 -34.98 14.17
N GLN A 3 -48.04 -33.95 13.46
CA GLN A 3 -47.24 -33.13 12.60
C GLN A 3 -46.27 -32.33 13.48
N LEU A 4 -45.01 -32.68 13.43
CA LEU A 4 -43.93 -31.86 13.95
C LEU A 4 -43.82 -30.60 13.08
N ASP A 5 -44.29 -29.50 13.65
CA ASP A 5 -44.15 -28.16 13.14
C ASP A 5 -42.67 -27.76 13.18
N GLN A 6 -41.92 -28.06 12.09
CA GLN A 6 -40.58 -27.57 11.91
C GLN A 6 -40.65 -26.05 11.57
N ARG A 7 -40.92 -25.22 12.57
CA ARG A 7 -40.58 -23.82 12.48
C ARG A 7 -39.06 -23.71 12.46
N VAL A 8 -38.50 -23.59 11.26
CA VAL A 8 -37.15 -23.10 11.07
C VAL A 8 -37.10 -21.71 11.70
N THR A 9 -36.64 -21.64 12.94
CA THR A 9 -36.31 -20.37 13.57
C THR A 9 -35.22 -19.77 12.71
N GLN A 10 -35.56 -18.73 11.92
CA GLN A 10 -34.58 -17.89 11.27
C GLN A 10 -33.73 -17.27 12.38
N SER A 11 -32.62 -17.90 12.72
CA SER A 11 -31.64 -17.31 13.63
C SER A 11 -31.09 -16.07 12.95
N HIS A 12 -31.33 -14.91 13.55
CA HIS A 12 -30.72 -13.68 13.08
C HIS A 12 -29.19 -13.84 13.08
N PRO A 13 -28.47 -13.38 12.05
CA PRO A 13 -27.02 -13.46 12.04
C PRO A 13 -26.43 -12.63 13.20
N ASP A 14 -25.22 -13.01 13.66
CA ASP A 14 -24.53 -12.36 14.75
C ASP A 14 -24.27 -10.88 14.45
N CYS A 15 -23.99 -10.56 13.17
CA CYS A 15 -23.80 -9.21 12.70
C CYS A 15 -24.33 -8.99 11.27
N ASP A 16 -24.47 -7.73 10.88
CA ASP A 16 -24.81 -7.38 9.50
C ASP A 16 -23.58 -7.45 8.61
N VAL A 17 -22.43 -7.02 9.14
CA VAL A 17 -21.14 -7.04 8.44
C VAL A 17 -20.03 -7.60 9.32
N PHE A 18 -19.32 -8.59 8.80
CA PHE A 18 -18.13 -9.13 9.42
C PHE A 18 -16.88 -8.65 8.64
N VAL A 19 -15.94 -8.02 9.35
CA VAL A 19 -14.70 -7.47 8.78
C VAL A 19 -13.50 -8.30 9.24
N VAL A 20 -12.80 -8.91 8.29
CA VAL A 20 -11.60 -9.71 8.55
C VAL A 20 -10.36 -8.82 8.43
N GLY A 21 -9.70 -8.54 9.54
CA GLY A 21 -8.50 -7.72 9.65
C GLY A 21 -8.77 -6.28 10.11
N GLY A 22 -8.03 -5.84 11.12
CA GLY A 22 -8.10 -4.53 11.77
C GLY A 22 -7.06 -3.51 11.28
N GLY A 23 -6.43 -3.75 10.12
CA GLY A 23 -5.53 -2.80 9.48
C GLY A 23 -6.25 -1.60 8.85
N PRO A 24 -5.53 -0.70 8.13
CA PRO A 24 -6.11 0.55 7.62
C PRO A 24 -7.37 0.38 6.76
N ALA A 25 -7.45 -0.66 5.92
CA ALA A 25 -8.64 -0.92 5.10
C ALA A 25 -9.83 -1.37 5.95
N GLY A 26 -9.61 -2.38 6.81
CA GLY A 26 -10.69 -2.97 7.63
C GLY A 26 -11.21 -1.99 8.67
N ALA A 27 -10.33 -1.35 9.43
CA ALA A 27 -10.73 -0.36 10.43
C ALA A 27 -11.47 0.83 9.82
N THR A 28 -11.05 1.31 8.63
CA THR A 28 -11.78 2.35 7.89
C THR A 28 -13.18 1.87 7.49
N THR A 29 -13.29 0.67 6.93
CA THR A 29 -14.58 0.12 6.49
C THR A 29 -15.51 -0.12 7.66
N ALA A 30 -14.99 -0.71 8.76
CA ALA A 30 -15.75 -0.99 9.97
C ALA A 30 -16.28 0.29 10.63
N ALA A 31 -15.42 1.33 10.77
CA ALA A 31 -15.81 2.62 11.32
C ALA A 31 -16.97 3.26 10.54
N LEU A 32 -16.88 3.27 9.21
CA LEU A 32 -17.88 3.88 8.35
C LEU A 32 -19.20 3.11 8.33
N LEU A 33 -19.18 1.81 8.42
CA LEU A 33 -20.40 0.98 8.46
C LEU A 33 -21.07 1.04 9.82
N ALA A 34 -20.30 1.01 10.92
CA ALA A 34 -20.83 1.18 12.27
C ALA A 34 -21.47 2.57 12.45
N GLU A 35 -20.81 3.64 11.97
CA GLU A 35 -21.36 5.00 12.00
C GLU A 35 -22.71 5.11 11.22
N ARG A 36 -22.93 4.26 10.22
CA ARG A 36 -24.19 4.16 9.47
C ARG A 36 -25.25 3.28 10.16
N GLY A 37 -24.95 2.72 11.33
CA GLY A 37 -25.88 1.94 12.14
C GLY A 37 -25.94 0.45 11.80
N HIS A 38 -24.99 -0.09 11.03
CA HIS A 38 -24.86 -1.54 10.86
C HIS A 38 -24.22 -2.17 12.09
N ARG A 39 -24.66 -3.38 12.45
CA ARG A 39 -23.99 -4.22 13.44
C ARG A 39 -22.72 -4.78 12.80
N VAL A 40 -21.56 -4.27 13.20
CA VAL A 40 -20.24 -4.64 12.64
C VAL A 40 -19.45 -5.40 13.68
N ILE A 41 -18.91 -6.57 13.30
CA ILE A 41 -17.85 -7.27 14.02
C ILE A 41 -16.57 -7.16 13.20
N MET A 42 -15.49 -6.64 13.80
CA MET A 42 -14.16 -6.59 13.18
C MET A 42 -13.17 -7.45 13.98
N VAL A 43 -12.49 -8.37 13.31
CA VAL A 43 -11.57 -9.32 13.95
C VAL A 43 -10.17 -9.13 13.40
N GLU A 44 -9.19 -8.93 14.30
CA GLU A 44 -7.76 -8.84 13.99
C GLU A 44 -7.00 -10.03 14.59
N LYS A 45 -6.07 -10.60 13.84
CA LYS A 45 -5.27 -11.76 14.25
C LYS A 45 -4.20 -11.44 15.28
N ASP A 46 -3.72 -10.19 15.30
CA ASP A 46 -2.70 -9.72 16.21
C ASP A 46 -3.32 -8.76 17.25
N ARG A 47 -2.58 -8.45 18.33
CA ARG A 47 -2.96 -7.42 19.30
C ARG A 47 -2.29 -6.10 18.95
N HIS A 48 -3.02 -4.99 18.99
CA HIS A 48 -2.45 -3.66 18.84
C HIS A 48 -1.81 -3.18 20.17
N PRO A 49 -0.73 -2.39 20.10
CA PRO A 49 0.01 -1.96 18.91
C PRO A 49 0.87 -3.09 18.32
N ARG A 50 0.79 -3.30 17.01
CA ARG A 50 1.55 -4.33 16.31
C ARG A 50 2.41 -3.75 15.19
N PHE A 51 3.55 -4.37 14.93
CA PHE A 51 4.41 -3.95 13.84
C PHE A 51 3.78 -4.22 12.46
N HIS A 52 3.90 -3.25 11.57
CA HIS A 52 3.64 -3.40 10.14
C HIS A 52 4.55 -2.46 9.35
N ILE A 53 4.95 -2.81 8.12
CA ILE A 53 5.69 -1.92 7.23
C ILE A 53 4.73 -1.08 6.38
N GLY A 54 5.22 0.08 5.86
CA GLY A 54 4.42 1.02 5.08
C GLY A 54 4.14 2.30 5.87
N GLU A 55 5.20 3.01 6.24
CA GLU A 55 5.24 4.09 7.23
C GLU A 55 5.17 5.49 6.61
N SER A 56 5.12 5.58 5.28
CA SER A 56 5.04 6.85 4.56
C SER A 56 3.65 7.04 3.96
N LEU A 57 3.00 8.15 4.27
CA LEU A 57 1.64 8.48 3.81
C LEU A 57 1.66 9.53 2.69
N LEU A 58 0.49 9.77 2.10
CA LEU A 58 0.27 10.73 1.02
C LEU A 58 -0.65 11.87 1.45
N PRO A 59 -0.54 13.06 0.86
CA PRO A 59 -1.44 14.19 1.12
C PRO A 59 -2.92 13.81 1.03
N MET A 60 -3.29 12.96 0.08
CA MET A 60 -4.69 12.53 -0.08
C MET A 60 -5.20 11.57 1.00
N ASN A 61 -4.37 11.17 1.97
CA ASN A 61 -4.86 10.57 3.21
C ASN A 61 -5.53 11.59 4.14
N LEU A 62 -5.14 12.87 4.08
CA LEU A 62 -5.63 13.90 5.01
C LEU A 62 -7.15 14.06 4.97
N PRO A 63 -7.83 14.20 3.81
CA PRO A 63 -9.29 14.26 3.78
C PRO A 63 -9.95 12.97 4.29
N LEU A 64 -9.29 11.81 4.20
CA LEU A 64 -9.82 10.57 4.76
C LEU A 64 -9.75 10.60 6.29
N PHE A 65 -8.67 11.17 6.85
CA PHE A 65 -8.52 11.38 8.29
C PHE A 65 -9.55 12.38 8.83
N ASP A 66 -9.79 13.48 8.09
CA ASP A 66 -10.83 14.46 8.43
C ASP A 66 -12.21 13.78 8.50
N ARG A 67 -12.56 12.96 7.49
CA ARG A 67 -13.85 12.24 7.45
C ARG A 67 -14.00 11.21 8.57
N LEU A 68 -12.91 10.59 9.00
CA LEU A 68 -12.90 9.64 10.14
C LEU A 68 -12.86 10.34 11.50
N GLY A 69 -12.45 11.62 11.56
CA GLY A 69 -12.30 12.38 12.79
C GLY A 69 -10.99 12.08 13.56
N ILE A 70 -9.98 11.53 12.88
CA ILE A 70 -8.71 11.10 13.52
C ILE A 70 -7.54 12.03 13.23
N ARG A 71 -7.73 13.10 12.43
CA ARG A 71 -6.64 13.95 11.94
C ARG A 71 -5.73 14.47 13.03
N ALA A 72 -6.30 15.06 14.08
CA ALA A 72 -5.54 15.66 15.17
C ALA A 72 -4.67 14.62 15.91
N GLU A 73 -5.16 13.38 16.07
CA GLU A 73 -4.41 12.33 16.73
C GLU A 73 -3.26 11.81 15.87
N VAL A 74 -3.48 11.66 14.58
CA VAL A 74 -2.41 11.30 13.63
C VAL A 74 -1.34 12.40 13.57
N GLU A 75 -1.72 13.68 13.51
CA GLU A 75 -0.78 14.81 13.52
C GLU A 75 0.11 14.82 14.77
N ARG A 76 -0.49 14.58 15.94
CA ARG A 76 0.24 14.58 17.22
C ARG A 76 1.29 13.48 17.34
N THR A 77 1.08 12.35 16.68
CA THR A 77 1.94 11.15 16.83
C THR A 77 2.90 10.93 15.64
N SER A 78 2.84 11.77 14.61
CA SER A 78 3.51 11.53 13.34
C SER A 78 4.52 12.61 12.99
N MET A 79 5.45 12.27 12.07
CA MET A 79 6.43 13.21 11.53
C MET A 79 5.84 13.91 10.29
N PRO A 80 5.78 15.25 10.22
CA PRO A 80 5.31 15.97 9.05
C PRO A 80 6.21 15.71 7.82
N LYS A 81 5.58 15.39 6.68
CA LYS A 81 6.22 15.10 5.40
C LYS A 81 5.78 16.12 4.35
N HIS A 82 6.69 16.98 3.90
CA HIS A 82 6.40 18.04 2.94
C HIS A 82 6.67 17.66 1.49
N GLY A 83 7.37 16.55 1.25
CA GLY A 83 7.75 16.15 -0.10
C GLY A 83 8.41 14.79 -0.19
N ILE A 84 8.99 14.55 -1.36
CA ILE A 84 9.75 13.36 -1.70
C ILE A 84 11.09 13.80 -2.29
N GLU A 85 12.19 13.26 -1.78
CA GLU A 85 13.52 13.42 -2.33
C GLU A 85 13.86 12.21 -3.21
N PHE A 86 14.33 12.44 -4.42
CA PHE A 86 14.89 11.41 -5.30
C PHE A 86 16.39 11.65 -5.45
N VAL A 87 17.19 10.64 -5.13
CA VAL A 87 18.64 10.66 -5.28
C VAL A 87 19.06 9.66 -6.34
N SER A 88 19.81 10.14 -7.34
CA SER A 88 20.25 9.30 -8.46
C SER A 88 21.76 9.38 -8.66
N PRO A 89 22.51 8.33 -8.36
CA PRO A 89 23.94 8.26 -8.67
C PRO A 89 24.20 8.30 -10.18
N TYR A 90 23.27 7.81 -10.99
CA TYR A 90 23.38 7.82 -12.46
C TYR A 90 23.36 9.23 -13.07
N HIS A 91 22.85 10.21 -12.33
CA HIS A 91 22.75 11.63 -12.75
C HIS A 91 23.64 12.53 -11.91
N GLY A 92 24.27 12.01 -10.85
CA GLY A 92 25.09 12.78 -9.91
C GLY A 92 24.30 13.89 -9.21
N LYS A 93 23.00 13.72 -9.00
CA LYS A 93 22.16 14.80 -8.42
C LYS A 93 20.96 14.29 -7.61
N THR A 94 20.41 15.20 -6.85
CA THR A 94 19.20 15.07 -6.04
C THR A 94 18.11 16.01 -6.55
N VAL A 95 16.87 15.55 -6.54
CA VAL A 95 15.67 16.35 -6.88
C VAL A 95 14.63 16.18 -5.80
N THR A 96 14.11 17.30 -5.27
CA THR A 96 13.03 17.29 -4.27
C THR A 96 11.73 17.78 -4.87
N TYR A 97 10.69 16.99 -4.73
CA TYR A 97 9.32 17.32 -5.11
C TYR A 97 8.53 17.71 -3.86
N ASN A 98 8.16 18.99 -3.74
CA ASN A 98 7.36 19.50 -2.64
C ASN A 98 5.86 19.40 -2.95
N PHE A 99 5.07 18.80 -2.06
CA PHE A 99 3.62 18.62 -2.26
C PHE A 99 2.86 19.93 -2.45
N ALA A 100 3.34 21.03 -1.87
CA ALA A 100 2.78 22.36 -2.13
C ALA A 100 2.81 22.78 -3.62
N GLY A 101 3.64 22.11 -4.44
CA GLY A 101 3.68 22.28 -5.89
C GLY A 101 2.58 21.51 -6.65
N ALA A 102 1.82 20.59 -6.03
CA ALA A 102 0.75 19.85 -6.68
C ALA A 102 -0.36 20.78 -7.23
N LEU A 103 -1.18 20.27 -8.13
CA LEU A 103 -2.32 21.06 -8.69
C LEU A 103 -3.35 21.39 -7.63
N ASP A 104 -3.67 20.45 -6.74
CA ASP A 104 -4.49 20.71 -5.56
C ASP A 104 -3.61 21.22 -4.42
N LYS A 105 -3.82 22.46 -4.01
CA LYS A 105 -3.07 23.13 -2.95
C LYS A 105 -3.62 22.93 -1.55
N ARG A 106 -4.77 22.27 -1.39
CA ARG A 106 -5.44 22.11 -0.09
C ARG A 106 -4.65 21.24 0.88
N PHE A 107 -3.86 20.29 0.36
CA PHE A 107 -3.12 19.33 1.15
C PHE A 107 -1.63 19.38 0.79
N PRO A 108 -0.87 20.41 1.31
CA PRO A 108 0.52 20.64 0.92
C PRO A 108 1.55 19.77 1.66
N TYR A 109 1.10 18.83 2.50
CA TYR A 109 1.93 17.95 3.30
C TYR A 109 1.21 16.62 3.58
N SER A 110 1.91 15.69 4.19
CA SER A 110 1.44 14.42 4.69
C SER A 110 2.21 14.05 5.96
N PHE A 111 2.24 12.75 6.31
CA PHE A 111 2.94 12.26 7.49
C PHE A 111 3.77 11.01 7.21
N GLN A 112 4.85 10.86 7.98
CA GLN A 112 5.46 9.58 8.25
C GLN A 112 4.92 9.07 9.57
N VAL A 113 4.49 7.81 9.61
CA VAL A 113 3.79 7.24 10.76
C VAL A 113 4.48 5.99 11.27
N ARG A 114 4.54 5.81 12.58
CA ARG A 114 4.79 4.50 13.15
C ARG A 114 3.51 3.67 12.96
N ARG A 115 3.56 2.63 12.12
CA ARG A 115 2.37 1.85 11.76
C ARG A 115 1.68 1.19 12.96
N SER A 116 2.43 0.79 13.98
CA SER A 116 1.83 0.27 15.22
C SER A 116 0.88 1.27 15.86
N THR A 117 1.30 2.52 16.00
CA THR A 117 0.48 3.60 16.57
C THR A 117 -0.65 4.02 15.61
N PHE A 118 -0.35 4.17 14.33
CA PHE A 118 -1.32 4.59 13.34
C PHE A 118 -2.46 3.57 13.15
N ASP A 119 -2.11 2.29 13.06
CA ASP A 119 -3.11 1.22 12.91
C ASP A 119 -3.98 1.10 14.17
N GLU A 120 -3.39 1.29 15.38
CA GLU A 120 -4.11 1.32 16.64
C GLU A 120 -5.11 2.49 16.72
N ILE A 121 -4.74 3.69 16.24
CA ILE A 121 -5.65 4.85 16.16
C ILE A 121 -6.87 4.49 15.30
N LEU A 122 -6.66 3.90 14.13
CA LEU A 122 -7.75 3.49 13.24
C LEU A 122 -8.63 2.40 13.88
N PHE A 123 -8.02 1.42 14.52
CA PHE A 123 -8.72 0.32 15.18
C PHE A 123 -9.61 0.82 16.34
N LYS A 124 -9.05 1.67 17.20
CA LYS A 124 -9.80 2.31 18.29
C LYS A 124 -10.93 3.23 17.77
N ASN A 125 -10.68 3.92 16.66
CA ASN A 125 -11.71 4.75 16.03
C ASN A 125 -12.90 3.90 15.53
N ALA A 126 -12.65 2.71 14.96
CA ALA A 126 -13.71 1.81 14.57
C ALA A 126 -14.56 1.35 15.77
N ALA A 127 -13.92 1.02 16.89
CA ALA A 127 -14.61 0.70 18.15
C ALA A 127 -15.43 1.89 18.68
N ALA A 128 -14.84 3.09 18.67
CA ALA A 128 -15.53 4.32 19.10
C ALA A 128 -16.74 4.68 18.24
N LYS A 129 -16.74 4.28 16.97
CA LYS A 129 -17.87 4.43 16.04
C LYS A 129 -18.93 3.34 16.19
N GLY A 130 -18.72 2.35 17.09
CA GLY A 130 -19.71 1.31 17.43
C GLY A 130 -19.44 -0.07 16.82
N ALA A 131 -18.31 -0.31 16.18
CA ALA A 131 -17.92 -1.65 15.76
C ALA A 131 -17.54 -2.50 16.99
N ALA A 132 -18.03 -3.74 17.08
CA ALA A 132 -17.50 -4.73 18.01
C ALA A 132 -16.14 -5.21 17.48
N VAL A 133 -15.08 -5.04 18.27
CA VAL A 133 -13.72 -5.38 17.83
C VAL A 133 -13.16 -6.53 18.66
N ILE A 134 -12.50 -7.47 17.98
CA ILE A 134 -11.89 -8.65 18.57
C ILE A 134 -10.44 -8.72 18.09
N GLU A 135 -9.51 -8.83 19.01
CA GLU A 135 -8.09 -9.03 18.73
C GLU A 135 -7.66 -10.45 19.07
N ASP A 136 -6.45 -10.80 18.61
CA ASP A 136 -5.84 -12.11 18.87
C ASP A 136 -6.72 -13.27 18.38
N CYS A 137 -7.34 -13.08 17.21
CA CYS A 137 -8.15 -14.11 16.60
C CYS A 137 -7.95 -14.15 15.09
N ARG A 138 -7.43 -15.24 14.57
CA ARG A 138 -7.20 -15.45 13.14
C ARG A 138 -8.40 -16.09 12.49
N ILE A 139 -9.00 -15.42 11.51
CA ILE A 139 -10.02 -16.02 10.67
C ILE A 139 -9.37 -17.02 9.71
N THR A 140 -9.91 -18.22 9.64
CA THR A 140 -9.36 -19.35 8.88
C THR A 140 -10.19 -19.69 7.64
N SER A 141 -11.51 -19.47 7.68
CA SER A 141 -12.40 -19.73 6.54
C SER A 141 -13.68 -18.91 6.59
N VAL A 142 -14.27 -18.72 5.40
CA VAL A 142 -15.60 -18.12 5.23
C VAL A 142 -16.38 -18.99 4.25
N GLU A 143 -17.53 -19.47 4.67
CA GLU A 143 -18.43 -20.27 3.84
C GLU A 143 -19.65 -19.42 3.45
N PHE A 144 -19.92 -19.34 2.16
CA PHE A 144 -21.08 -18.62 1.62
C PHE A 144 -22.20 -19.60 1.28
N SER A 145 -23.41 -19.30 1.74
CA SER A 145 -24.64 -20.00 1.38
C SER A 145 -25.47 -19.14 0.42
N GLU A 146 -26.20 -19.75 -0.49
CA GLU A 146 -27.10 -19.03 -1.39
C GLU A 146 -28.22 -18.32 -0.60
N ASP A 147 -28.87 -19.05 0.30
CA ASP A 147 -30.10 -18.60 0.99
C ASP A 147 -29.90 -18.18 2.46
N GLY A 148 -28.68 -18.31 3.01
CA GLY A 148 -28.38 -18.02 4.42
C GLY A 148 -27.25 -17.03 4.61
N PRO A 149 -26.96 -16.62 5.86
CA PRO A 149 -25.81 -15.81 6.19
C PRO A 149 -24.51 -16.54 5.88
N ALA A 150 -23.42 -15.79 5.63
CA ALA A 150 -22.08 -16.35 5.58
C ALA A 150 -21.69 -16.91 6.94
N ARG A 151 -21.00 -18.03 6.97
CA ARG A 151 -20.41 -18.63 8.19
C ARG A 151 -18.92 -18.35 8.22
N ILE A 152 -18.46 -17.82 9.33
CA ILE A 152 -17.08 -17.43 9.53
C ILE A 152 -16.49 -18.29 10.64
N THR A 153 -15.33 -18.87 10.38
CA THR A 153 -14.58 -19.66 11.37
C THR A 153 -13.24 -18.99 11.65
N GLY A 154 -12.91 -18.86 12.93
CA GLY A 154 -11.63 -18.33 13.39
C GLY A 154 -11.03 -19.18 14.50
N ARG A 155 -9.79 -18.91 14.83
CA ARG A 155 -9.06 -19.47 15.96
C ARG A 155 -8.46 -18.35 16.78
N ASP A 156 -8.78 -18.30 18.05
CA ASP A 156 -8.23 -17.31 18.98
C ASP A 156 -6.82 -17.67 19.47
N GLY A 157 -6.21 -16.77 20.26
CA GLY A 157 -4.85 -16.93 20.75
C GLY A 157 -4.66 -18.16 21.65
N ASP A 158 -5.71 -18.64 22.29
CA ASP A 158 -5.70 -19.85 23.11
C ASP A 158 -5.88 -21.13 22.28
N GLY A 159 -6.11 -20.96 20.96
CA GLY A 159 -6.32 -22.06 20.04
C GLY A 159 -7.77 -22.52 19.91
N GLU A 160 -8.71 -21.89 20.62
CA GLU A 160 -10.12 -22.22 20.59
C GLU A 160 -10.77 -21.77 19.27
N ILE A 161 -11.66 -22.62 18.76
CA ILE A 161 -12.39 -22.34 17.53
C ILE A 161 -13.59 -21.44 17.86
N ARG A 162 -13.70 -20.35 17.10
CA ARG A 162 -14.81 -19.40 17.17
C ARG A 162 -15.60 -19.41 15.88
N HIS A 163 -16.90 -19.26 15.99
CA HIS A 163 -17.82 -19.20 14.85
C HIS A 163 -18.68 -17.95 14.91
N TRP A 164 -18.95 -17.37 13.73
CA TRP A 164 -19.86 -16.25 13.56
C TRP A 164 -20.69 -16.44 12.30
N THR A 165 -21.78 -15.71 12.24
CA THR A 165 -22.65 -15.59 11.05
C THR A 165 -22.84 -14.12 10.68
N ALA A 166 -22.80 -13.78 9.39
CA ALA A 166 -22.94 -12.41 8.90
C ALA A 166 -23.72 -12.35 7.58
N ASN A 167 -24.44 -11.24 7.38
CA ASN A 167 -25.12 -11.00 6.10
C ASN A 167 -24.11 -10.64 4.98
N PHE A 168 -23.01 -9.98 5.35
CA PHE A 168 -21.97 -9.56 4.41
C PHE A 168 -20.57 -9.67 5.03
N VAL A 169 -19.55 -10.03 4.22
CA VAL A 169 -18.17 -10.16 4.65
C VAL A 169 -17.28 -9.15 3.93
N VAL A 170 -16.45 -8.45 4.67
CA VAL A 170 -15.38 -7.59 4.15
C VAL A 170 -14.04 -8.26 4.44
N ASP A 171 -13.38 -8.74 3.40
CA ASP A 171 -12.01 -9.25 3.53
C ASP A 171 -11.02 -8.08 3.47
N ALA A 172 -10.45 -7.75 4.62
CA ALA A 172 -9.36 -6.81 4.82
C ALA A 172 -8.13 -7.51 5.45
N SER A 173 -7.99 -8.83 5.21
CA SER A 173 -6.93 -9.68 5.77
C SER A 173 -5.51 -9.30 5.33
N GLY A 174 -5.39 -8.23 4.53
CA GLY A 174 -4.11 -7.74 4.05
C GLY A 174 -3.39 -8.78 3.19
N ARG A 175 -2.11 -8.98 3.45
CA ARG A 175 -1.27 -9.90 2.65
C ARG A 175 -1.60 -11.38 2.84
N ASP A 176 -2.39 -11.73 3.83
CA ASP A 176 -2.90 -13.11 3.99
C ASP A 176 -3.88 -13.46 2.86
N THR A 177 -4.58 -12.44 2.30
CA THR A 177 -5.46 -12.59 1.11
C THR A 177 -6.47 -13.74 1.26
N LEU A 178 -7.19 -13.78 2.41
CA LEU A 178 -8.02 -14.90 2.82
C LEU A 178 -8.99 -15.35 1.71
N LEU A 179 -9.88 -14.46 1.29
CA LEU A 179 -10.88 -14.81 0.28
C LEU A 179 -10.26 -14.98 -1.11
N ALA A 180 -9.27 -14.17 -1.48
CA ALA A 180 -8.62 -14.31 -2.77
C ALA A 180 -7.90 -15.67 -2.92
N ALA A 181 -7.32 -16.18 -1.83
CA ALA A 181 -6.72 -17.51 -1.79
C ALA A 181 -7.79 -18.60 -1.77
N GLN A 182 -8.81 -18.50 -0.89
CA GLN A 182 -9.87 -19.48 -0.74
C GLN A 182 -10.68 -19.67 -2.02
N LEU A 183 -10.96 -18.58 -2.74
CA LEU A 183 -11.73 -18.59 -3.99
C LEU A 183 -10.86 -18.88 -5.23
N GLY A 184 -9.54 -19.01 -5.09
CA GLY A 184 -8.64 -19.28 -6.21
C GLY A 184 -8.52 -18.11 -7.21
N VAL A 185 -8.82 -16.89 -6.79
CA VAL A 185 -8.83 -15.69 -7.67
C VAL A 185 -7.58 -14.82 -7.53
N LYS A 186 -6.58 -15.24 -6.73
CA LYS A 186 -5.32 -14.54 -6.55
C LYS A 186 -4.37 -14.81 -7.70
N GLU A 187 -3.95 -13.75 -8.39
CA GLU A 187 -2.96 -13.81 -9.47
C GLU A 187 -1.68 -13.06 -9.08
N ARG A 188 -0.53 -13.70 -9.30
CA ARG A 188 0.78 -13.04 -9.14
C ARG A 188 1.06 -12.15 -10.35
N ASN A 189 1.71 -11.02 -10.11
CA ASN A 189 2.18 -10.16 -11.19
C ASN A 189 3.61 -10.55 -11.63
N PRO A 190 3.78 -11.21 -12.78
CA PRO A 190 5.09 -11.65 -13.24
C PRO A 190 6.02 -10.48 -13.62
N ARG A 191 5.47 -9.29 -13.86
CA ARG A 191 6.23 -8.10 -14.28
C ARG A 191 6.91 -7.38 -13.12
N ASN A 192 6.55 -7.68 -11.89
CA ASN A 192 7.13 -7.06 -10.70
C ASN A 192 7.44 -8.11 -9.62
N ASN A 193 8.53 -8.84 -9.83
CA ASN A 193 9.03 -9.82 -8.87
C ASN A 193 10.17 -9.17 -8.07
N SER A 194 9.78 -8.44 -7.01
CA SER A 194 10.69 -7.73 -6.13
C SER A 194 10.56 -8.26 -4.70
N ALA A 195 11.61 -8.05 -3.92
CA ALA A 195 11.64 -8.29 -2.48
C ALA A 195 12.23 -7.06 -1.79
N ALA A 196 11.91 -6.88 -0.52
CA ALA A 196 12.48 -5.85 0.32
C ALA A 196 13.15 -6.45 1.54
N MET A 197 14.23 -5.82 1.99
CA MET A 197 14.81 -5.99 3.31
C MET A 197 14.88 -4.63 3.99
N TYR A 198 14.64 -4.57 5.28
CA TYR A 198 14.53 -3.32 6.00
C TYR A 198 14.77 -3.46 7.50
N GLY A 199 15.12 -2.33 8.12
CA GLY A 199 15.26 -2.17 9.56
C GLY A 199 15.06 -0.73 9.98
N HIS A 200 15.04 -0.50 11.28
CA HIS A 200 14.95 0.84 11.88
C HIS A 200 16.31 1.21 12.47
N PHE A 201 16.65 2.48 12.39
CA PHE A 201 17.95 3.01 12.83
C PHE A 201 17.74 4.23 13.74
N ALA A 202 18.43 4.27 14.88
CA ALA A 202 18.62 5.47 15.65
C ALA A 202 19.76 6.30 15.07
N ASN A 203 19.77 7.60 15.33
CA ASN A 203 20.87 8.52 14.98
C ASN A 203 21.21 8.60 13.48
N ALA A 204 20.29 8.21 12.61
CA ALA A 204 20.49 8.35 11.16
C ALA A 204 20.47 9.85 10.78
N ARG A 205 21.39 10.27 9.92
CA ARG A 205 21.49 11.67 9.47
C ARG A 205 20.30 12.02 8.54
N ARG A 206 19.41 12.87 8.99
CA ARG A 206 18.20 13.33 8.30
C ARG A 206 18.45 14.60 7.49
N LEU A 207 17.51 14.97 6.63
CA LEU A 207 17.52 16.26 5.94
C LEU A 207 17.28 17.39 6.94
N PRO A 208 17.77 18.62 6.65
CA PRO A 208 17.57 19.75 7.55
C PRO A 208 16.21 20.42 7.41
N GLY A 209 15.75 21.05 8.48
CA GLY A 209 14.59 21.94 8.53
C GLY A 209 13.29 21.24 8.07
N LYS A 210 12.46 21.93 7.27
CA LYS A 210 11.18 21.38 6.80
C LYS A 210 11.29 20.09 5.98
N ALA A 211 12.45 19.79 5.42
CA ALA A 211 12.68 18.59 4.66
C ALA A 211 12.96 17.36 5.53
N GLU A 212 13.16 17.52 6.85
CA GLU A 212 13.53 16.46 7.77
C GLU A 212 12.63 15.22 7.63
N GLY A 213 11.32 15.42 7.56
CA GLY A 213 10.35 14.33 7.43
C GLY A 213 10.09 13.87 5.99
N ASN A 214 10.79 14.39 4.98
CA ASN A 214 10.63 13.90 3.63
C ASN A 214 11.15 12.46 3.51
N ILE A 215 10.43 11.64 2.72
CA ILE A 215 11.00 10.36 2.30
C ILE A 215 12.09 10.60 1.27
N SER A 216 13.23 9.91 1.39
CA SER A 216 14.21 9.85 0.32
C SER A 216 14.12 8.51 -0.40
N VAL A 217 14.01 8.55 -1.72
CA VAL A 217 14.09 7.41 -2.64
C VAL A 217 15.45 7.47 -3.32
N VAL A 218 16.32 6.54 -2.96
CA VAL A 218 17.71 6.52 -3.45
C VAL A 218 17.89 5.33 -4.39
N TRP A 219 18.17 5.59 -5.67
CA TRP A 219 18.49 4.52 -6.61
C TRP A 219 19.91 4.01 -6.41
N PHE A 220 20.09 2.73 -6.63
CA PHE A 220 21.39 2.07 -6.71
C PHE A 220 21.35 0.93 -7.75
N ASP A 221 22.47 0.26 -8.02
CA ASP A 221 22.61 -0.68 -9.14
C ASP A 221 21.61 -1.84 -9.12
N HIS A 222 21.23 -2.28 -7.92
CA HIS A 222 20.35 -3.45 -7.78
C HIS A 222 18.89 -3.09 -7.44
N GLY A 223 18.55 -1.79 -7.32
CA GLY A 223 17.18 -1.39 -6.97
C GLY A 223 17.06 0.04 -6.47
N TRP A 224 16.36 0.19 -5.35
CA TRP A 224 16.20 1.49 -4.70
C TRP A 224 16.03 1.31 -3.19
N PHE A 225 16.44 2.32 -2.43
CA PHE A 225 16.23 2.43 -1.00
C PHE A 225 15.13 3.42 -0.68
N TRP A 226 14.37 3.13 0.38
CA TRP A 226 13.65 4.17 1.10
C TRP A 226 14.44 4.58 2.35
N PHE A 227 14.27 5.84 2.72
CA PHE A 227 14.76 6.42 3.96
C PHE A 227 13.65 7.29 4.53
N ILE A 228 13.01 6.84 5.63
CA ILE A 228 11.77 7.43 6.19
C ILE A 228 12.01 7.81 7.65
N PRO A 229 12.20 9.11 7.95
CA PRO A 229 12.31 9.60 9.32
C PRO A 229 10.99 9.47 10.05
N LEU A 230 11.01 9.01 11.30
CA LEU A 230 9.82 8.86 12.17
C LEU A 230 9.88 9.85 13.33
N SER A 231 8.72 10.12 13.96
CA SER A 231 8.58 11.12 15.04
C SER A 231 9.29 10.72 16.35
N ASP A 232 9.53 9.43 16.55
CA ASP A 232 10.24 8.91 17.73
C ASP A 232 11.78 8.98 17.66
N GLY A 233 12.32 9.69 16.68
CA GLY A 233 13.77 9.81 16.46
C GLY A 233 14.37 8.69 15.61
N THR A 234 13.65 7.61 15.34
CA THR A 234 14.12 6.51 14.49
C THR A 234 13.90 6.79 13.01
N THR A 235 14.63 6.09 12.17
CA THR A 235 14.50 6.16 10.71
C THR A 235 14.31 4.76 10.14
N SER A 236 13.25 4.56 9.39
CA SER A 236 13.03 3.31 8.65
C SER A 236 13.84 3.35 7.36
N VAL A 237 14.68 2.35 7.15
CA VAL A 237 15.52 2.21 5.94
C VAL A 237 15.30 0.84 5.36
N GLY A 238 15.07 0.76 4.05
CA GLY A 238 14.96 -0.52 3.40
C GLY A 238 15.31 -0.48 1.93
N ALA A 239 15.79 -1.61 1.43
CA ALA A 239 16.18 -1.83 0.04
C ALA A 239 15.17 -2.71 -0.67
N VAL A 240 14.71 -2.28 -1.84
CA VAL A 240 13.84 -3.04 -2.74
C VAL A 240 14.65 -3.47 -3.95
N CYS A 241 14.79 -4.78 -4.13
CA CYS A 241 15.61 -5.39 -5.18
C CYS A 241 14.82 -6.46 -5.95
N PRO A 242 15.25 -6.86 -7.16
CA PRO A 242 14.72 -8.04 -7.81
C PRO A 242 14.86 -9.27 -6.92
N ALA A 243 13.87 -10.17 -6.93
CA ALA A 243 13.91 -11.38 -6.11
C ALA A 243 15.13 -12.27 -6.43
N SER A 244 15.66 -12.22 -7.66
CA SER A 244 16.90 -12.91 -8.06
C SER A 244 18.13 -12.42 -7.29
N PHE A 245 18.20 -11.13 -6.95
CA PHE A 245 19.28 -10.56 -6.15
C PHE A 245 19.33 -11.16 -4.75
N PHE A 246 18.17 -11.42 -4.16
CA PHE A 246 18.06 -12.04 -2.83
C PHE A 246 18.48 -13.52 -2.79
N LYS A 247 18.56 -14.20 -3.91
CA LYS A 247 19.03 -15.59 -3.95
C LYS A 247 20.50 -15.71 -3.52
N ASN A 248 21.25 -14.62 -3.67
CA ASN A 248 22.69 -14.56 -3.33
C ASN A 248 22.95 -14.10 -1.89
N ARG A 249 21.92 -13.96 -1.04
CA ARG A 249 22.03 -13.37 0.31
C ARG A 249 22.77 -14.21 1.36
N GLY A 250 23.09 -15.47 1.06
CA GLY A 250 23.59 -16.39 2.09
C GLY A 250 22.54 -16.69 3.16
N THR A 251 22.97 -17.07 4.37
CA THR A 251 22.10 -17.41 5.50
C THR A 251 21.82 -16.25 6.44
N ASP A 252 22.74 -15.29 6.55
CA ASP A 252 22.59 -14.12 7.44
C ASP A 252 22.04 -12.90 6.70
N LEU A 253 20.77 -12.58 7.00
CA LEU A 253 20.06 -11.43 6.43
C LEU A 253 20.64 -10.08 6.90
N GLY A 254 21.11 -10.00 8.15
CA GLY A 254 21.69 -8.78 8.73
C GLY A 254 22.97 -8.36 8.04
N SER A 255 23.92 -9.29 7.88
CA SER A 255 25.18 -9.06 7.16
C SER A 255 24.92 -8.73 5.69
N PHE A 256 23.98 -9.42 5.06
CA PHE A 256 23.59 -9.11 3.68
C PHE A 256 23.04 -7.68 3.56
N PHE A 257 22.14 -7.26 4.46
CA PHE A 257 21.61 -5.90 4.44
C PHE A 257 22.68 -4.84 4.63
N LYS A 258 23.63 -5.07 5.56
CA LYS A 258 24.80 -4.20 5.75
C LYS A 258 25.67 -4.08 4.48
N SER A 259 25.89 -5.18 3.78
CA SER A 259 26.64 -5.16 2.51
C SER A 259 25.90 -4.36 1.41
N VAL A 260 24.57 -4.48 1.36
CA VAL A 260 23.75 -3.72 0.41
C VAL A 260 23.74 -2.22 0.76
N ILE A 261 23.69 -1.85 2.05
CA ILE A 261 23.83 -0.46 2.50
C ILE A 261 25.21 0.08 2.06
N ALA A 262 26.28 -0.66 2.29
CA ALA A 262 27.63 -0.26 1.91
C ALA A 262 27.80 -0.06 0.38
N SER A 263 27.03 -0.77 -0.44
CA SER A 263 27.02 -0.61 -1.91
C SER A 263 26.31 0.68 -2.38
N CYS A 264 25.64 1.41 -1.48
CA CYS A 264 24.95 2.66 -1.79
C CYS A 264 25.57 3.82 -0.99
N PRO A 265 26.52 4.59 -1.54
CA PRO A 265 27.27 5.62 -0.80
C PRO A 265 26.41 6.65 -0.08
N GLU A 266 25.28 7.05 -0.66
CA GLU A 266 24.37 8.01 -0.04
C GLU A 266 23.74 7.44 1.23
N ILE A 267 23.25 6.20 1.19
CA ILE A 267 22.64 5.55 2.36
C ILE A 267 23.74 5.24 3.40
N ALA A 268 24.88 4.71 2.98
CA ALA A 268 26.03 4.45 3.87
C ALA A 268 26.47 5.73 4.61
N SER A 269 26.53 6.86 3.91
CA SER A 269 26.88 8.16 4.50
C SER A 269 25.85 8.64 5.53
N ARG A 270 24.55 8.44 5.27
CA ARG A 270 23.47 8.82 6.21
C ARG A 270 23.43 7.93 7.44
N LEU A 271 23.89 6.71 7.33
CA LEU A 271 23.89 5.70 8.40
C LEU A 271 25.27 5.53 9.08
N LYS A 272 26.25 6.39 8.78
CA LYS A 272 27.63 6.25 9.30
C LYS A 272 27.68 6.15 10.82
N ASP A 273 26.90 6.99 11.50
CA ASP A 273 26.87 7.08 12.97
C ASP A 273 25.56 6.50 13.54
N ALA A 274 24.80 5.77 12.72
CA ALA A 274 23.50 5.22 13.07
C ALA A 274 23.63 3.82 13.65
N GLU A 275 22.74 3.51 14.60
CA GLU A 275 22.62 2.20 15.23
C GLU A 275 21.32 1.53 14.77
N MET A 276 21.40 0.27 14.36
CA MET A 276 20.22 -0.52 13.98
C MET A 276 19.48 -0.96 15.23
N ILE A 277 18.16 -0.73 15.23
CA ILE A 277 17.25 -1.11 16.31
C ILE A 277 16.52 -2.39 15.90
N GLY A 278 16.71 -3.47 16.67
CA GLY A 278 16.10 -4.76 16.38
C GLY A 278 16.70 -5.47 15.17
N ASP A 279 15.93 -6.42 14.63
CA ASP A 279 16.38 -7.28 13.56
C ASP A 279 16.02 -6.79 12.17
N VAL A 280 16.79 -7.20 11.17
CA VAL A 280 16.45 -6.98 9.76
C VAL A 280 15.32 -7.90 9.36
N THR A 281 14.29 -7.33 8.77
CA THR A 281 13.15 -8.08 8.24
C THR A 281 13.21 -8.13 6.71
N ALA A 282 12.85 -9.27 6.13
CA ALA A 282 12.69 -9.42 4.69
C ALA A 282 11.27 -9.79 4.30
N THR A 283 10.83 -9.26 3.16
CA THR A 283 9.53 -9.59 2.59
C THR A 283 9.64 -9.69 1.06
N GLY A 284 8.97 -10.65 0.46
CA GLY A 284 9.06 -10.89 -0.96
C GLY A 284 7.74 -11.24 -1.62
N ASN A 285 7.75 -11.34 -2.96
CA ASN A 285 6.61 -11.75 -3.80
C ASN A 285 5.33 -10.96 -3.53
N TYR A 286 5.45 -9.63 -3.36
CA TYR A 286 4.34 -8.81 -2.91
C TYR A 286 3.55 -8.12 -4.01
N SER A 287 3.81 -8.37 -5.30
CA SER A 287 2.94 -7.82 -6.35
C SER A 287 1.96 -8.89 -6.84
N TYR A 288 0.69 -8.67 -6.57
CA TYR A 288 -0.42 -9.55 -6.92
C TYR A 288 -1.73 -8.75 -7.02
N GLY A 289 -2.76 -9.38 -7.58
CA GLY A 289 -4.13 -8.86 -7.60
C GLY A 289 -5.13 -10.00 -7.62
N ALA A 290 -6.34 -9.75 -7.18
CA ALA A 290 -7.46 -10.64 -7.37
C ALA A 290 -8.15 -10.36 -8.71
N THR A 291 -8.62 -11.40 -9.41
CA THR A 291 -9.36 -11.25 -10.66
C THR A 291 -10.75 -10.67 -10.47
N THR A 292 -11.31 -10.81 -9.27
CA THR A 292 -12.52 -10.13 -8.81
C THR A 292 -12.30 -9.53 -7.44
N ALA A 293 -12.90 -8.38 -7.16
CA ALA A 293 -12.81 -7.71 -5.85
C ALA A 293 -14.11 -7.84 -5.04
N SER A 294 -15.14 -8.46 -5.59
CA SER A 294 -16.45 -8.58 -4.93
C SER A 294 -17.23 -9.81 -5.39
N GLY A 295 -18.21 -10.19 -4.59
CA GLY A 295 -19.23 -11.19 -4.90
C GLY A 295 -20.55 -10.84 -4.21
N GLY A 296 -21.57 -11.71 -4.32
CA GLY A 296 -22.90 -11.41 -3.83
C GLY A 296 -22.98 -11.03 -2.34
N LYS A 297 -22.09 -11.60 -1.51
CA LYS A 297 -22.06 -11.40 -0.05
C LYS A 297 -20.68 -11.02 0.47
N PHE A 298 -19.74 -10.59 -0.39
CA PHE A 298 -18.42 -10.14 0.06
C PHE A 298 -17.82 -9.04 -0.83
N ILE A 299 -16.87 -8.31 -0.24
CA ILE A 299 -15.87 -7.49 -0.92
C ILE A 299 -14.49 -7.76 -0.33
N MET A 300 -13.45 -7.52 -1.14
CA MET A 300 -12.05 -7.51 -0.71
C MET A 300 -11.52 -6.09 -0.77
N VAL A 301 -10.91 -5.58 0.30
CA VAL A 301 -10.39 -4.21 0.41
C VAL A 301 -8.89 -4.20 0.73
N GLY A 302 -8.18 -3.18 0.25
CA GLY A 302 -6.74 -3.03 0.48
C GLY A 302 -5.92 -4.18 -0.10
N ASP A 303 -4.89 -4.57 0.64
CA ASP A 303 -3.95 -5.62 0.22
C ASP A 303 -4.60 -7.00 0.11
N ALA A 304 -5.75 -7.24 0.73
CA ALA A 304 -6.52 -8.47 0.53
C ALA A 304 -6.99 -8.62 -0.92
N CYS A 305 -7.22 -7.51 -1.62
CA CYS A 305 -7.59 -7.47 -3.03
C CYS A 305 -6.37 -7.38 -3.96
N ALA A 306 -5.45 -6.45 -3.70
CA ALA A 306 -4.29 -6.23 -4.56
C ALA A 306 -3.18 -5.46 -3.85
N PHE A 307 -1.93 -5.82 -4.13
CA PHE A 307 -0.74 -5.08 -3.76
C PHE A 307 0.19 -4.90 -4.97
N ILE A 308 0.74 -3.70 -5.15
CA ILE A 308 1.58 -3.40 -6.32
C ILE A 308 3.06 -3.33 -5.96
N ASP A 309 3.50 -2.24 -5.31
CA ASP A 309 4.90 -1.98 -4.90
C ASP A 309 4.93 -0.73 -4.00
N PRO A 310 5.81 -0.65 -2.99
CA PRO A 310 5.79 0.45 -2.02
C PRO A 310 6.39 1.77 -2.50
N VAL A 311 6.96 1.85 -3.71
CA VAL A 311 7.83 2.97 -4.15
C VAL A 311 7.20 4.36 -4.05
N PHE A 312 5.89 4.50 -4.20
CA PHE A 312 5.20 5.79 -4.12
C PHE A 312 4.34 5.95 -2.86
N SER A 313 4.56 5.14 -1.84
CA SER A 313 3.84 5.24 -0.55
C SER A 313 2.31 5.12 -0.67
N THR A 314 1.81 4.44 -1.69
CA THR A 314 0.37 4.42 -2.04
C THR A 314 -0.44 3.38 -1.28
N GLY A 315 0.20 2.42 -0.59
CA GLY A 315 -0.48 1.26 0.01
C GLY A 315 -1.58 1.65 1.00
N VAL A 316 -1.26 2.47 2.01
CA VAL A 316 -2.23 2.91 3.02
C VAL A 316 -3.34 3.77 2.39
N PHE A 317 -2.98 4.67 1.47
CA PHE A 317 -3.97 5.50 0.77
C PHE A 317 -4.96 4.65 -0.03
N LEU A 318 -4.48 3.68 -0.81
CA LEU A 318 -5.36 2.78 -1.56
C LEU A 318 -6.20 1.91 -0.63
N ALA A 319 -5.62 1.39 0.45
CA ALA A 319 -6.32 0.57 1.43
C ALA A 319 -7.50 1.34 2.07
N MET A 320 -7.26 2.56 2.53
CA MET A 320 -8.31 3.41 3.11
C MET A 320 -9.34 3.83 2.06
N THR A 321 -8.92 4.23 0.85
CA THR A 321 -9.83 4.62 -0.24
C THR A 321 -10.75 3.47 -0.64
N MET A 322 -10.20 2.24 -0.75
CA MET A 322 -10.99 1.05 -0.99
C MET A 322 -11.94 0.78 0.18
N GLY A 323 -11.53 1.03 1.42
CA GLY A 323 -12.40 0.97 2.60
C GLY A 323 -13.59 1.93 2.52
N PHE A 324 -13.36 3.18 2.09
CA PHE A 324 -14.43 4.17 1.89
C PHE A 324 -15.43 3.73 0.82
N HIS A 325 -14.95 3.35 -0.36
CA HIS A 325 -15.82 2.87 -1.45
C HIS A 325 -16.50 1.54 -1.10
N GLY A 326 -15.78 0.68 -0.38
CA GLY A 326 -16.31 -0.59 0.10
C GLY A 326 -17.45 -0.41 1.08
N ALA A 327 -17.29 0.48 2.07
CA ALA A 327 -18.37 0.79 3.02
C ALA A 327 -19.63 1.32 2.33
N GLU A 328 -19.49 2.16 1.31
CA GLU A 328 -20.62 2.66 0.52
C GLU A 328 -21.30 1.53 -0.27
N ALA A 329 -20.52 0.66 -0.89
CA ALA A 329 -21.05 -0.48 -1.64
C ALA A 329 -21.79 -1.46 -0.72
N VAL A 330 -21.22 -1.82 0.43
CA VAL A 330 -21.81 -2.74 1.42
C VAL A 330 -23.10 -2.16 1.99
N ASP A 331 -23.10 -0.88 2.40
CA ASP A 331 -24.31 -0.19 2.88
C ASP A 331 -25.44 -0.24 1.83
N THR A 332 -25.10 0.00 0.56
CA THR A 332 -26.07 -0.10 -0.54
C THR A 332 -26.58 -1.53 -0.72
N CYS A 333 -25.70 -2.54 -0.66
CA CYS A 333 -26.10 -3.95 -0.77
C CYS A 333 -27.10 -4.35 0.30
N LEU A 334 -26.89 -3.92 1.54
CA LEU A 334 -27.73 -4.28 2.68
C LEU A 334 -29.05 -3.49 2.72
N ARG A 335 -29.01 -2.17 2.45
CA ARG A 335 -30.20 -1.31 2.54
C ARG A 335 -31.06 -1.31 1.28
N LYS A 336 -30.45 -1.58 0.11
CA LYS A 336 -31.10 -1.50 -1.21
C LYS A 336 -30.71 -2.70 -2.07
N PRO A 337 -31.16 -3.93 -1.73
CA PRO A 337 -30.73 -5.17 -2.41
C PRO A 337 -30.91 -5.13 -3.94
N ALA A 338 -31.94 -4.45 -4.43
CA ALA A 338 -32.15 -4.28 -5.87
C ALA A 338 -30.99 -3.51 -6.59
N GLN A 339 -30.20 -2.73 -5.85
CA GLN A 339 -29.06 -1.97 -6.37
C GLN A 339 -27.73 -2.65 -6.10
N ALA A 340 -27.70 -3.77 -5.38
CA ALA A 340 -26.46 -4.42 -4.93
C ALA A 340 -25.50 -4.73 -6.09
N ARG A 341 -26.00 -5.35 -7.16
CA ARG A 341 -25.18 -5.66 -8.35
C ARG A 341 -24.53 -4.42 -8.97
N ARG A 342 -25.23 -3.29 -9.00
CA ARG A 342 -24.70 -2.02 -9.52
C ARG A 342 -23.64 -1.44 -8.58
N ALA A 343 -23.89 -1.47 -7.27
CA ALA A 343 -22.97 -0.96 -6.26
C ALA A 343 -21.64 -1.72 -6.29
N LEU A 344 -21.67 -3.06 -6.35
CA LEU A 344 -20.48 -3.91 -6.44
C LEU A 344 -19.70 -3.65 -7.74
N LYS A 345 -20.37 -3.54 -8.89
CA LYS A 345 -19.69 -3.17 -10.16
C LYS A 345 -19.05 -1.79 -10.09
N THR A 346 -19.68 -0.82 -9.44
CA THR A 346 -19.10 0.52 -9.25
C THR A 346 -17.86 0.44 -8.36
N TYR A 347 -17.91 -0.33 -7.28
CA TYR A 347 -16.77 -0.61 -6.42
C TYR A 347 -15.59 -1.22 -7.18
N GLU A 348 -15.83 -2.27 -7.95
CA GLU A 348 -14.79 -2.93 -8.77
C GLU A 348 -14.18 -1.98 -9.80
N ALA A 349 -15.00 -1.18 -10.47
CA ALA A 349 -14.52 -0.20 -11.45
C ALA A 349 -13.65 0.89 -10.80
N ALA A 350 -14.03 1.38 -9.61
CA ALA A 350 -13.26 2.35 -8.84
C ALA A 350 -11.91 1.76 -8.38
N THR A 351 -11.94 0.53 -7.85
CA THR A 351 -10.75 -0.21 -7.43
C THR A 351 -9.78 -0.41 -8.60
N LYS A 352 -10.26 -0.93 -9.72
CA LYS A 352 -9.45 -1.14 -10.93
C LYS A 352 -8.84 0.16 -11.46
N LYS A 353 -9.63 1.25 -11.46
CA LYS A 353 -9.15 2.58 -11.89
C LYS A 353 -8.03 3.09 -10.99
N SER A 354 -8.18 2.98 -9.67
CA SER A 354 -7.17 3.42 -8.70
C SER A 354 -5.85 2.66 -8.90
N LEU A 355 -5.92 1.33 -8.94
CA LEU A 355 -4.76 0.47 -9.13
C LEU A 355 -4.06 0.73 -10.48
N SER A 356 -4.81 0.85 -11.58
CA SER A 356 -4.24 1.05 -12.91
C SER A 356 -3.58 2.41 -13.10
N SER A 357 -4.08 3.45 -12.44
CA SER A 357 -3.53 4.81 -12.53
C SER A 357 -2.10 4.88 -11.98
N ILE A 358 -1.84 4.19 -10.87
CA ILE A 358 -0.56 4.20 -10.16
C ILE A 358 0.40 3.14 -10.72
N SER A 359 -0.09 1.95 -11.04
CA SER A 359 0.74 0.81 -11.47
C SER A 359 1.59 1.11 -12.70
N TRP A 360 1.07 1.95 -13.63
CA TRP A 360 1.81 2.33 -14.83
C TRP A 360 3.14 3.02 -14.49
N PHE A 361 3.15 3.91 -13.49
CA PHE A 361 4.35 4.62 -13.01
C PHE A 361 5.26 3.68 -12.21
N ILE A 362 4.68 2.91 -11.30
CA ILE A 362 5.39 2.00 -10.42
C ILE A 362 6.23 1.00 -11.24
N TYR A 363 5.63 0.34 -12.22
CA TYR A 363 6.34 -0.67 -13.01
C TYR A 363 7.48 -0.10 -13.86
N ARG A 364 7.53 1.22 -14.04
CA ARG A 364 8.55 1.89 -14.86
C ARG A 364 9.58 2.68 -14.08
N ILE A 365 9.45 2.76 -12.76
CA ILE A 365 10.34 3.58 -11.92
C ILE A 365 11.83 3.21 -12.09
N ARG A 366 12.13 1.96 -12.41
CA ARG A 366 13.49 1.48 -12.65
C ARG A 366 13.96 1.66 -14.10
N GLU A 367 13.09 2.02 -15.04
CA GLU A 367 13.47 2.26 -16.42
C GLU A 367 14.31 3.55 -16.56
N PRO A 368 15.43 3.54 -17.32
CA PRO A 368 16.27 4.73 -17.50
C PRO A 368 15.50 5.97 -17.97
N ALA A 369 14.55 5.79 -18.91
CA ALA A 369 13.71 6.89 -19.39
C ALA A 369 12.88 7.53 -18.26
N MET A 370 12.35 6.72 -17.33
CA MET A 370 11.59 7.23 -16.20
C MET A 370 12.50 7.98 -15.23
N ARG A 371 13.66 7.41 -14.89
CA ARG A 371 14.64 8.09 -14.02
C ARG A 371 15.06 9.43 -14.62
N ASN A 372 15.34 9.50 -15.93
CA ASN A 372 15.70 10.74 -16.61
C ASN A 372 14.60 11.80 -16.47
N LEU A 373 13.32 11.42 -16.63
CA LEU A 373 12.19 12.34 -16.48
C LEU A 373 12.04 12.83 -15.03
N PHE A 374 12.20 11.96 -14.05
CA PHE A 374 12.16 12.34 -12.63
C PHE A 374 13.37 13.19 -12.21
N MET A 375 14.56 12.94 -12.76
CA MET A 375 15.77 13.68 -12.42
C MET A 375 15.95 14.97 -13.22
N SER A 376 15.12 15.22 -14.22
CA SER A 376 15.13 16.47 -15.01
C SER A 376 13.72 16.97 -15.23
N PRO A 377 13.02 17.35 -14.13
CA PRO A 377 11.65 17.79 -14.22
C PRO A 377 11.58 19.04 -15.10
N ARG A 378 10.60 19.02 -16.02
CA ARG A 378 10.28 20.15 -16.90
C ARG A 378 8.79 20.42 -16.81
N ASN A 379 8.43 21.58 -16.31
CA ASN A 379 7.01 21.92 -16.07
C ASN A 379 6.29 22.40 -17.36
N TRP A 380 6.64 21.85 -18.51
CA TRP A 380 5.92 22.13 -19.74
C TRP A 380 4.45 21.72 -19.60
N PHE A 381 3.55 22.65 -19.90
CA PHE A 381 2.10 22.49 -19.76
C PHE A 381 1.67 22.00 -18.34
N ARG A 382 2.43 22.36 -17.30
CA ARG A 382 2.17 21.97 -15.92
C ARG A 382 2.23 20.44 -15.68
N MET A 383 3.06 19.74 -16.45
CA MET A 383 3.21 18.27 -16.32
C MET A 383 3.85 17.86 -15.01
N GLU A 384 4.84 18.64 -14.53
CA GLU A 384 5.48 18.39 -13.25
C GLU A 384 4.46 18.45 -12.11
N GLU A 385 3.58 19.47 -12.11
CA GLU A 385 2.50 19.60 -11.14
C GLU A 385 1.50 18.45 -11.20
N ALA A 386 1.24 17.90 -12.40
CA ALA A 386 0.36 16.72 -12.54
C ALA A 386 1.02 15.43 -12.05
N VAL A 387 2.32 15.24 -12.29
CA VAL A 387 3.09 14.12 -11.72
C VAL A 387 3.15 14.25 -10.21
N LEU A 388 3.37 15.45 -9.69
CA LEU A 388 3.38 15.71 -8.26
C LEU A 388 2.00 15.46 -7.62
N SER A 389 0.91 15.82 -8.32
CA SER A 389 -0.46 15.49 -7.87
C SER A 389 -0.68 13.98 -7.78
N LEU A 390 -0.17 13.22 -8.75
CA LEU A 390 -0.19 11.76 -8.69
C LEU A 390 0.61 11.23 -7.49
N LEU A 391 1.82 11.77 -7.25
CA LEU A 391 2.68 11.43 -6.10
C LEU A 391 2.05 11.87 -4.76
N ALA A 392 1.16 12.85 -4.77
CA ALA A 392 0.36 13.26 -3.62
C ALA A 392 -0.85 12.33 -3.37
N GLY A 393 -1.14 11.38 -4.27
CA GLY A 393 -2.25 10.43 -4.18
C GLY A 393 -3.50 10.87 -4.94
N ASP A 394 -3.45 11.96 -5.72
CA ASP A 394 -4.60 12.43 -6.49
C ASP A 394 -4.80 11.61 -7.78
N VAL A 395 -5.32 10.39 -7.60
CA VAL A 395 -5.55 9.42 -8.68
C VAL A 395 -6.97 9.51 -9.29
N PHE A 396 -7.86 10.25 -8.65
CA PHE A 396 -9.26 10.36 -9.05
C PHE A 396 -9.58 11.65 -9.80
N SER A 397 -8.68 12.61 -9.79
CA SER A 397 -8.88 13.95 -10.33
C SER A 397 -9.27 13.99 -11.80
N GLY A 398 -9.95 15.09 -12.11
CA GLY A 398 -10.60 15.36 -13.37
C GLY A 398 -9.70 15.33 -14.61
N TRP A 399 -10.26 15.74 -15.73
CA TRP A 399 -9.61 15.81 -17.04
C TRP A 399 -8.26 16.55 -17.02
N GLN A 400 -8.13 17.57 -16.19
CA GLN A 400 -6.90 18.38 -16.13
C GLN A 400 -5.64 17.56 -15.74
N ILE A 401 -5.72 16.70 -14.74
CA ILE A 401 -4.58 15.85 -14.35
C ILE A 401 -4.40 14.74 -15.39
N ARG A 402 -5.47 14.07 -15.79
CA ARG A 402 -5.39 12.93 -16.71
C ARG A 402 -4.77 13.29 -18.06
N SER A 403 -5.17 14.41 -18.67
CA SER A 403 -4.60 14.86 -19.95
C SER A 403 -3.09 15.07 -19.87
N ARG A 404 -2.60 15.69 -18.78
CA ARG A 404 -1.16 15.93 -18.57
C ARG A 404 -0.40 14.62 -18.29
N LEU A 405 -1.00 13.69 -17.56
CA LEU A 405 -0.41 12.37 -17.35
C LEU A 405 -0.35 11.55 -18.65
N TYR A 406 -1.32 11.69 -19.56
CA TYR A 406 -1.23 11.10 -20.91
C TYR A 406 -0.08 11.71 -21.72
N MET A 407 0.10 13.04 -21.66
CA MET A 407 1.21 13.72 -22.29
C MET A 407 2.56 13.29 -21.70
N PHE A 408 2.65 13.14 -20.38
CA PHE A 408 3.83 12.58 -19.71
C PHE A 408 4.15 11.15 -20.23
N ARG A 409 3.12 10.31 -20.38
CA ARG A 409 3.28 8.95 -20.95
C ARG A 409 3.79 8.99 -22.38
N ALA A 410 3.28 9.90 -23.21
CA ALA A 410 3.75 10.08 -24.59
C ALA A 410 5.25 10.48 -24.63
N ILE A 411 5.65 11.43 -23.79
CA ILE A 411 7.06 11.83 -23.67
C ILE A 411 7.93 10.69 -23.16
N PHE A 412 7.45 9.92 -22.17
CA PHE A 412 8.16 8.74 -21.72
C PHE A 412 8.44 7.74 -22.85
N TYR A 413 7.45 7.42 -23.69
CA TYR A 413 7.64 6.49 -24.80
C TYR A 413 8.55 7.07 -25.89
N ALA A 414 8.45 8.37 -26.18
CA ALA A 414 9.36 9.06 -27.10
C ALA A 414 10.82 9.02 -26.60
N THR A 415 11.04 9.28 -25.31
CA THR A 415 12.36 9.19 -24.67
C THR A 415 12.90 7.75 -24.71
N LYS A 416 12.07 6.78 -24.40
CA LYS A 416 12.43 5.35 -24.46
C LYS A 416 12.84 4.92 -25.87
N PHE A 417 12.10 5.37 -26.88
CA PHE A 417 12.40 5.08 -28.27
C PHE A 417 13.71 5.75 -28.75
N ALA A 418 13.95 7.00 -28.35
CA ALA A 418 15.20 7.69 -28.62
C ALA A 418 16.42 6.96 -28.02
N HIS A 419 16.30 6.51 -26.77
CA HIS A 419 17.34 5.70 -26.12
C HIS A 419 17.60 4.37 -26.85
N LEU A 420 16.56 3.70 -27.32
CA LEU A 420 16.70 2.45 -28.08
C LEU A 420 17.45 2.69 -29.41
N ARG A 421 17.07 3.75 -30.14
CA ARG A 421 17.76 4.14 -31.40
C ARG A 421 19.24 4.47 -31.16
N HIS A 422 19.57 5.15 -30.07
CA HIS A 422 20.96 5.48 -29.72
C HIS A 422 21.78 4.21 -29.44
N ARG A 423 21.20 3.25 -28.72
CA ARG A 423 21.87 1.96 -28.45
C ARG A 423 22.11 1.14 -29.72
N LEU A 424 21.16 1.16 -30.65
CA LEU A 424 21.29 0.43 -31.95
C LEU A 424 22.30 1.10 -32.88
N LYS A 425 22.57 2.40 -32.73
CA LYS A 425 23.54 3.15 -33.52
C LYS A 425 24.95 3.17 -32.92
N ALA A 426 25.10 2.80 -31.62
CA ALA A 426 26.43 2.71 -31.00
C ALA A 426 27.18 1.53 -31.62
N PRO A 427 28.39 1.72 -32.20
CA PRO A 427 29.17 0.62 -32.75
C PRO A 427 29.44 -0.39 -31.64
N VAL A 428 29.26 -1.66 -31.95
CA VAL A 428 29.67 -2.78 -31.11
C VAL A 428 31.17 -2.63 -30.88
N LYS A 429 31.60 -2.24 -29.67
CA LYS A 429 33.02 -2.36 -29.29
C LYS A 429 33.33 -3.85 -29.28
N VAL A 430 33.86 -4.36 -30.38
CA VAL A 430 34.49 -5.67 -30.43
C VAL A 430 35.65 -5.61 -29.42
N SER A 431 35.52 -6.37 -28.35
CA SER A 431 36.59 -6.56 -27.38
C SER A 431 37.79 -7.18 -28.12
N GLN A 432 38.80 -6.36 -28.39
CA GLN A 432 40.13 -6.84 -28.75
C GLN A 432 40.80 -7.46 -27.50
N ALA A 433 40.38 -8.64 -27.13
CA ALA A 433 40.98 -9.46 -26.10
C ALA A 433 41.16 -10.89 -26.63
N ALA A 434 41.73 -11.00 -27.85
CA ALA A 434 42.08 -12.30 -28.44
C ALA A 434 43.30 -12.19 -29.39
N GLU A 435 44.28 -11.32 -29.05
CA GLU A 435 45.60 -11.32 -29.70
C GLU A 435 46.67 -11.00 -28.65
N ALA A 436 46.94 -11.92 -27.72
CA ALA A 436 48.16 -11.98 -26.92
C ALA A 436 48.35 -13.38 -26.36
N ILE A 437 48.27 -14.41 -27.22
CA ILE A 437 48.92 -15.71 -26.98
C ILE A 437 49.37 -16.21 -28.37
N SER A 438 50.54 -15.80 -28.77
CA SER A 438 51.41 -16.50 -29.69
C SER A 438 52.86 -16.31 -29.28
#